data_31964d226abd23462e376ce61c38d365
#
_entry.id   31964d226abd23462e376ce61c38d365
#
_cell.length_a   1.000
_cell.length_b   1.000
_cell.length_c   1.000
_cell.angle_alpha   90.00
_cell.angle_beta   90.00
_cell.angle_gamma   90.00
#
_symmetry.space_group_name_H-M   'P 1'
#
loop_
_entity.id
_entity.type
_entity.pdbx_description
1 polymer ?
#
loop_
_entity_poly.entity_id
_entity_poly.type
_entity_poly.pdbx_seq_one_letter_code
_entity_poly.pdbx_strand_id
1 'polypeptide(L)'
;QKIGYWYLITPFSPNEIATIISEGWISDEDSITRMIQASYTDKNGDSRALDAIGIDRQGIQERTAEVDAYCNWLAKQGLTNVFPLIGREKDRNNRVMWPVKIDPTKSDLAITAFAHNTSYAKFTITNYLARSVDNAINKYDYKNRLIYINDDLLKASINSGISSAESLEKQLTSEHFINPVDKNGRVSPNGVWVPTYEGRPNHELDCLVMAFNIATMKKVHLAKSEDVADYDKISEDIKNIYEA
;
A
#
# COMPACT_ATOMS: atom_id res chain seq x y z
N GLN A 1 -11.60 -19.47 10.51
CA GLN A 1 -11.45 -18.11 9.95
C GLN A 1 -10.74 -18.27 8.62
N LYS A 2 -11.33 -17.78 7.51
CA LYS A 2 -10.64 -17.82 6.22
C LYS A 2 -9.44 -16.87 6.31
N ILE A 3 -8.24 -17.39 6.13
CA ILE A 3 -7.02 -16.61 6.00
C ILE A 3 -7.05 -15.99 4.61
N GLY A 4 -6.82 -14.71 4.50
CA GLY A 4 -6.79 -14.01 3.23
C GLY A 4 -5.98 -12.72 3.34
N TYR A 5 -5.89 -11.99 2.24
CA TYR A 5 -5.07 -10.81 2.10
C TYR A 5 -5.90 -9.64 1.58
N TRP A 6 -5.81 -8.50 2.22
CA TRP A 6 -6.19 -7.23 1.61
C TRP A 6 -5.11 -6.82 0.62
N TYR A 7 -5.51 -6.27 -0.50
CA TYR A 7 -4.57 -5.79 -1.49
C TYR A 7 -4.97 -4.43 -2.04
N LEU A 8 -3.98 -3.67 -2.49
CA LEU A 8 -4.16 -2.41 -3.18
C LEU A 8 -3.11 -2.30 -4.28
N ILE A 9 -3.55 -1.94 -5.49
CA ILE A 9 -2.67 -1.67 -6.62
C ILE A 9 -2.70 -0.17 -6.89
N THR A 10 -1.52 0.44 -6.83
CA THR A 10 -1.38 1.86 -7.05
C THR A 10 -0.11 2.18 -7.81
N PRO A 11 -0.22 2.62 -9.05
CA PRO A 11 0.86 3.23 -9.79
C PRO A 11 1.25 4.60 -9.23
N PHE A 12 2.53 4.90 -9.34
CA PHE A 12 3.11 6.18 -8.94
C PHE A 12 3.77 6.85 -10.14
N SER A 13 3.49 8.13 -10.33
CA SER A 13 4.16 8.96 -11.34
C SER A 13 5.38 9.69 -10.76
N PRO A 14 6.30 10.16 -11.61
CA PRO A 14 7.43 11.00 -11.20
C PRO A 14 7.02 12.29 -10.46
N ASN A 15 5.83 12.80 -10.70
CA ASN A 15 5.27 13.96 -10.01
C ASN A 15 4.71 13.63 -8.61
N GLU A 16 5.03 12.46 -8.08
CA GLU A 16 4.49 11.98 -6.80
C GLU A 16 2.95 11.91 -6.80
N ILE A 17 2.36 11.54 -7.95
CA ILE A 17 0.93 11.26 -8.05
C ILE A 17 0.74 9.76 -7.93
N ALA A 18 -0.09 9.35 -6.99
CA ALA A 18 -0.55 7.98 -6.83
C ALA A 18 -1.99 7.86 -7.34
N THR A 19 -2.31 6.76 -8.02
CA THR A 19 -3.68 6.48 -8.44
C THR A 19 -4.07 5.09 -7.97
N ILE A 20 -5.05 4.98 -7.09
CA ILE A 20 -5.56 3.68 -6.67
C ILE A 20 -6.44 3.14 -7.79
N ILE A 21 -6.03 2.02 -8.38
CA ILE A 21 -6.69 1.43 -9.56
C ILE A 21 -7.38 0.11 -9.26
N SER A 22 -6.98 -0.58 -8.19
CA SER A 22 -7.63 -1.80 -7.72
C SER A 22 -7.41 -2.00 -6.24
N GLU A 23 -8.39 -2.55 -5.57
CA GLU A 23 -8.36 -2.91 -4.16
C GLU A 23 -9.27 -4.12 -3.92
N GLY A 24 -9.10 -4.77 -2.79
CA GLY A 24 -10.01 -5.83 -2.38
C GLY A 24 -9.42 -6.87 -1.44
N TRP A 25 -10.13 -7.96 -1.33
CA TRP A 25 -9.78 -9.09 -0.48
C TRP A 25 -9.58 -10.36 -1.31
N ILE A 26 -8.48 -11.05 -1.08
CA ILE A 26 -8.14 -12.35 -1.70
C ILE A 26 -8.04 -13.41 -0.63
N SER A 27 -8.71 -14.54 -0.83
CA SER A 27 -8.81 -15.62 0.16
C SER A 27 -7.75 -16.71 0.00
N ASP A 28 -6.91 -16.66 -1.06
CA ASP A 28 -5.97 -17.74 -1.39
C ASP A 28 -4.70 -17.23 -2.07
N GLU A 29 -3.60 -17.97 -1.88
CA GLU A 29 -2.28 -17.62 -2.41
C GLU A 29 -2.18 -17.81 -3.94
N ASP A 30 -2.96 -18.71 -4.53
CA ASP A 30 -2.95 -18.92 -5.98
C ASP A 30 -3.48 -17.68 -6.72
N SER A 31 -4.54 -17.06 -6.20
CA SER A 31 -5.08 -15.81 -6.74
C SER A 31 -4.10 -14.66 -6.62
N ILE A 32 -3.40 -14.54 -5.48
CA ILE A 32 -2.34 -13.55 -5.32
C ILE A 32 -1.21 -13.81 -6.32
N THR A 33 -0.80 -15.07 -6.48
CA THR A 33 0.27 -15.44 -7.41
C THR A 33 -0.10 -15.07 -8.84
N ARG A 34 -1.34 -15.36 -9.26
CA ARG A 34 -1.85 -14.96 -10.59
C ARG A 34 -1.80 -13.45 -10.78
N MET A 35 -2.24 -12.67 -9.77
CA MET A 35 -2.22 -11.21 -9.82
C MET A 35 -0.77 -10.67 -9.92
N ILE A 36 0.16 -11.23 -9.17
CA ILE A 36 1.58 -10.85 -9.20
C ILE A 36 2.22 -11.12 -10.56
N GLN A 37 1.84 -12.22 -11.20
CA GLN A 37 2.37 -12.65 -12.50
C GLN A 37 1.62 -12.04 -13.70
N ALA A 38 0.50 -11.36 -13.46
CA ALA A 38 -0.28 -10.75 -14.51
C ALA A 38 0.50 -9.65 -15.24
N SER A 39 0.25 -9.55 -16.53
CA SER A 39 0.68 -8.42 -17.35
C SER A 39 -0.49 -7.47 -17.54
N TYR A 40 -0.24 -6.21 -17.35
CA TYR A 40 -1.20 -5.13 -17.51
C TYR A 40 -0.87 -4.35 -18.77
N THR A 41 -1.87 -3.95 -19.54
CA THR A 41 -1.67 -3.20 -20.77
C THR A 41 -1.88 -1.72 -20.50
N ASP A 42 -0.89 -0.88 -20.79
CA ASP A 42 -1.04 0.57 -20.70
C ASP A 42 -1.79 1.17 -21.90
N LYS A 43 -2.08 2.48 -21.87
CA LYS A 43 -2.82 3.17 -22.93
C LYS A 43 -2.15 3.09 -24.31
N ASN A 44 -0.85 2.84 -24.35
CA ASN A 44 -0.09 2.72 -25.58
C ASN A 44 -0.13 1.30 -26.13
N GLY A 45 -0.71 0.36 -25.41
CA GLY A 45 -0.73 -1.07 -25.74
C GLY A 45 0.49 -1.83 -25.22
N ASP A 46 1.36 -1.19 -24.44
CA ASP A 46 2.55 -1.82 -23.88
C ASP A 46 2.18 -2.70 -22.68
N SER A 47 2.75 -3.91 -22.66
CA SER A 47 2.60 -4.83 -21.53
C SER A 47 3.47 -4.40 -20.36
N ARG A 48 2.88 -4.29 -19.18
CA ARG A 48 3.55 -3.91 -17.93
C ARG A 48 3.32 -4.98 -16.87
N ALA A 49 4.35 -5.25 -16.07
CA ALA A 49 4.24 -6.07 -14.87
C ALA A 49 4.25 -5.17 -13.63
N LEU A 50 3.91 -5.72 -12.47
CA LEU A 50 4.08 -5.02 -11.21
C LEU A 50 5.58 -4.84 -10.91
N ASP A 51 6.02 -3.61 -10.76
CA ASP A 51 7.44 -3.26 -10.53
C ASP A 51 7.92 -3.64 -9.14
N ALA A 52 7.01 -3.65 -8.16
CA ALA A 52 7.31 -4.02 -6.79
C ALA A 52 6.05 -4.41 -6.03
N ILE A 53 6.16 -5.42 -5.18
CA ILE A 53 5.06 -5.97 -4.38
C ILE A 53 5.49 -6.00 -2.92
N GLY A 54 4.71 -5.38 -2.04
CA GLY A 54 4.89 -5.48 -0.60
C GLY A 54 3.89 -6.45 0.01
N ILE A 55 4.37 -7.37 0.85
CA ILE A 55 3.50 -8.27 1.61
C ILE A 55 3.76 -8.02 3.09
N ASP A 56 2.71 -7.65 3.83
CA ASP A 56 2.81 -7.46 5.28
C ASP A 56 3.08 -8.80 5.97
N ARG A 57 4.18 -8.86 6.69
CA ARG A 57 4.57 -10.01 7.50
C ARG A 57 4.26 -9.85 8.98
N GLN A 58 3.59 -8.75 9.38
CA GLN A 58 3.17 -8.55 10.76
C GLN A 58 1.90 -9.37 11.07
N GLY A 59 1.76 -9.71 12.33
CA GLY A 59 0.63 -10.49 12.83
C GLY A 59 1.07 -11.47 13.88
N ILE A 60 0.30 -12.52 14.06
CA ILE A 60 0.68 -13.66 14.91
C ILE A 60 1.92 -14.36 14.34
N GLN A 61 2.73 -14.94 15.21
CA GLN A 61 4.05 -15.51 14.87
C GLN A 61 4.00 -16.53 13.71
N GLU A 62 2.93 -17.33 13.64
CA GLU A 62 2.70 -18.29 12.56
C GLU A 62 2.55 -17.61 11.19
N ARG A 63 1.84 -16.48 11.13
CA ARG A 63 1.65 -15.71 9.90
C ARG A 63 2.97 -15.19 9.34
N THR A 64 3.86 -14.69 10.19
CA THR A 64 5.19 -14.23 9.77
C THR A 64 5.97 -15.33 9.06
N ALA A 65 5.93 -16.57 9.58
CA ALA A 65 6.61 -17.70 8.97
C ALA A 65 6.00 -18.09 7.61
N GLU A 66 4.68 -18.04 7.48
CA GLU A 66 3.97 -18.32 6.23
C GLU A 66 4.33 -17.29 5.15
N VAL A 67 4.28 -15.99 5.48
CA VAL A 67 4.65 -14.91 4.54
C VAL A 67 6.10 -15.03 4.10
N ASP A 68 7.03 -15.31 5.02
CA ASP A 68 8.44 -15.50 4.68
C ASP A 68 8.62 -16.69 3.73
N ALA A 69 7.94 -17.82 3.99
CA ALA A 69 7.99 -19.00 3.15
C ALA A 69 7.41 -18.72 1.75
N TYR A 70 6.28 -18.03 1.67
CA TYR A 70 5.64 -17.66 0.42
C TYR A 70 6.51 -16.70 -0.40
N CYS A 71 7.01 -15.62 0.19
CA CYS A 71 7.92 -14.69 -0.50
C CYS A 71 9.20 -15.39 -0.97
N ASN A 72 9.76 -16.31 -0.16
CA ASN A 72 10.92 -17.10 -0.56
C ASN A 72 10.63 -18.03 -1.74
N TRP A 73 9.45 -18.64 -1.76
CA TRP A 73 9.00 -19.45 -2.88
C TRP A 73 8.85 -18.60 -4.16
N LEU A 74 8.21 -17.43 -4.09
CA LEU A 74 8.10 -16.49 -5.21
C LEU A 74 9.48 -16.09 -5.75
N ALA A 75 10.43 -15.78 -4.87
CA ALA A 75 11.80 -15.44 -5.27
C ALA A 75 12.49 -16.58 -6.01
N LYS A 76 12.30 -17.84 -5.56
CA LYS A 76 12.80 -19.04 -6.24
C LYS A 76 12.15 -19.28 -7.61
N GLN A 77 10.96 -18.74 -7.85
CA GLN A 77 10.29 -18.72 -9.17
C GLN A 77 10.77 -17.55 -10.06
N GLY A 78 11.75 -16.76 -9.61
CA GLY A 78 12.30 -15.63 -10.37
C GLY A 78 11.58 -14.29 -10.10
N LEU A 79 10.59 -14.23 -9.20
CA LEU A 79 9.87 -13.03 -8.80
C LEU A 79 10.63 -12.32 -7.67
N THR A 80 11.70 -11.61 -8.02
CA THR A 80 12.61 -10.97 -7.03
C THR A 80 12.17 -9.57 -6.59
N ASN A 81 11.06 -9.07 -7.11
CA ASN A 81 10.49 -7.76 -6.80
C ASN A 81 9.45 -7.82 -5.66
N VAL A 82 9.37 -8.92 -4.93
CA VAL A 82 8.47 -9.13 -3.79
C VAL A 82 9.21 -8.86 -2.49
N PHE A 83 8.63 -8.03 -1.63
CA PHE A 83 9.23 -7.56 -0.38
C PHE A 83 8.36 -7.93 0.81
N PRO A 84 8.79 -8.85 1.68
CA PRO A 84 8.14 -9.05 2.98
C PRO A 84 8.43 -7.83 3.88
N LEU A 85 7.37 -7.19 4.37
CA LEU A 85 7.42 -5.90 5.05
C LEU A 85 6.98 -5.98 6.51
N ILE A 86 7.58 -5.12 7.35
CA ILE A 86 7.19 -4.92 8.74
C ILE A 86 6.98 -3.42 8.96
N GLY A 87 5.78 -3.02 9.36
CA GLY A 87 5.51 -1.65 9.76
C GLY A 87 6.25 -1.27 11.04
N ARG A 88 6.83 -0.07 11.09
CA ARG A 88 7.43 0.53 12.28
C ARG A 88 7.01 2.00 12.35
N GLU A 89 6.51 2.41 13.51
CA GLU A 89 6.09 3.80 13.72
C GLU A 89 7.25 4.78 13.77
N LYS A 90 8.44 4.31 14.17
CA LYS A 90 9.63 5.16 14.35
C LYS A 90 10.79 4.62 13.54
N ASP A 91 11.25 5.41 12.61
CA ASP A 91 12.53 5.21 11.95
C ASP A 91 13.62 5.98 12.70
N ARG A 92 14.43 5.27 13.47
CA ARG A 92 15.55 5.89 14.23
C ARG A 92 16.58 6.58 13.34
N ASN A 93 16.61 6.26 12.05
CA ASN A 93 17.59 6.75 11.09
C ASN A 93 16.96 7.59 9.96
N ASN A 94 15.71 8.01 10.08
CA ASN A 94 14.95 8.70 9.03
C ASN A 94 14.92 7.93 7.68
N ARG A 95 15.01 6.62 7.72
CA ARG A 95 14.93 5.77 6.53
C ARG A 95 13.50 5.44 6.21
N VAL A 96 13.17 5.42 4.93
CA VAL A 96 11.85 4.97 4.46
C VAL A 96 11.73 3.46 4.61
N MET A 97 12.76 2.72 4.16
CA MET A 97 12.85 1.27 4.34
C MET A 97 14.27 0.86 4.75
N TRP A 98 14.38 -0.18 5.57
CA TRP A 98 15.67 -0.76 5.98
C TRP A 98 15.57 -2.28 6.17
N PRO A 99 16.66 -3.02 5.92
CA PRO A 99 16.67 -4.46 6.09
C PRO A 99 16.50 -4.84 7.56
N VAL A 100 15.76 -5.91 7.81
CA VAL A 100 15.57 -6.51 9.14
C VAL A 100 16.13 -7.93 9.14
N LYS A 101 16.65 -8.37 10.29
CA LYS A 101 17.09 -9.76 10.44
C LYS A 101 15.89 -10.69 10.30
N ILE A 102 16.03 -11.66 9.42
CA ILE A 102 15.22 -12.86 9.40
C ILE A 102 15.85 -13.86 10.36
N ASP A 103 15.03 -14.69 10.98
CA ASP A 103 15.46 -15.74 11.92
C ASP A 103 16.63 -16.56 11.31
N PRO A 104 17.79 -16.64 11.97
CA PRO A 104 18.93 -17.38 11.46
C PRO A 104 18.66 -18.90 11.32
N THR A 105 17.63 -19.44 11.95
CA THR A 105 17.18 -20.82 11.74
C THR A 105 16.59 -21.05 10.35
N LYS A 106 16.34 -19.97 9.60
CA LYS A 106 15.84 -19.96 8.23
C LYS A 106 16.91 -19.43 7.27
N SER A 107 18.15 -19.86 7.44
CA SER A 107 19.33 -19.38 6.72
C SER A 107 19.30 -19.61 5.20
N ASP A 108 18.41 -20.45 4.71
CA ASP A 108 18.23 -20.77 3.29
C ASP A 108 17.23 -19.85 2.56
N LEU A 109 16.73 -18.82 3.24
CA LEU A 109 15.84 -17.85 2.61
C LEU A 109 16.60 -17.01 1.57
N ALA A 110 16.06 -16.98 0.34
CA ALA A 110 16.60 -16.21 -0.78
C ALA A 110 16.18 -14.72 -0.76
N ILE A 111 15.41 -14.31 0.26
CA ILE A 111 14.83 -12.96 0.36
C ILE A 111 15.35 -12.21 1.57
N THR A 112 15.24 -10.87 1.52
CA THR A 112 15.46 -9.97 2.65
C THR A 112 14.15 -9.32 3.02
N ALA A 113 13.78 -9.39 4.31
CA ALA A 113 12.65 -8.64 4.84
C ALA A 113 13.06 -7.19 5.15
N PHE A 114 12.11 -6.27 5.06
CA PHE A 114 12.34 -4.85 5.30
C PHE A 114 11.36 -4.31 6.33
N ALA A 115 11.86 -3.47 7.24
CA ALA A 115 11.01 -2.58 8.01
C ALA A 115 10.71 -1.33 7.16
N HIS A 116 9.48 -0.81 7.27
CA HIS A 116 9.07 0.42 6.61
C HIS A 116 8.53 1.45 7.61
N ASN A 117 8.74 2.74 7.29
CA ASN A 117 8.36 3.85 8.16
C ASN A 117 6.89 4.20 7.98
N THR A 118 6.03 3.67 8.85
CA THR A 118 4.58 3.88 8.78
C THR A 118 4.20 5.34 9.04
N SER A 119 4.79 5.99 10.02
CA SER A 119 4.48 7.39 10.35
C SER A 119 4.81 8.34 9.21
N TYR A 120 5.97 8.18 8.58
CA TYR A 120 6.37 9.00 7.43
C TYR A 120 5.35 8.86 6.29
N ALA A 121 4.99 7.63 5.93
CA ALA A 121 4.04 7.39 4.85
C ALA A 121 2.64 7.91 5.19
N LYS A 122 2.14 7.71 6.43
CA LYS A 122 0.83 8.22 6.87
C LYS A 122 0.74 9.75 6.75
N PHE A 123 1.78 10.48 7.19
CA PHE A 123 1.83 11.94 7.00
C PHE A 123 1.81 12.33 5.52
N THR A 124 2.60 11.65 4.70
CA THR A 124 2.66 11.91 3.26
C THR A 124 1.31 11.67 2.60
N ILE A 125 0.70 10.52 2.86
CA ILE A 125 -0.62 10.13 2.32
C ILE A 125 -1.69 11.15 2.73
N THR A 126 -1.76 11.52 4.01
CA THR A 126 -2.74 12.49 4.50
C THR A 126 -2.61 13.84 3.79
N ASN A 127 -1.37 14.33 3.62
CA ASN A 127 -1.13 15.57 2.89
C ASN A 127 -1.51 15.49 1.42
N TYR A 128 -1.25 14.36 0.75
CA TYR A 128 -1.59 14.17 -0.66
C TYR A 128 -3.10 14.03 -0.86
N LEU A 129 -3.80 13.34 0.02
CA LEU A 129 -5.27 13.28 0.03
C LEU A 129 -5.88 14.66 0.23
N ALA A 130 -5.38 15.45 1.18
CA ALA A 130 -5.86 16.80 1.42
C ALA A 130 -5.71 17.69 0.17
N ARG A 131 -4.56 17.62 -0.52
CA ARG A 131 -4.34 18.35 -1.77
C ARG A 131 -5.27 17.90 -2.89
N SER A 132 -5.56 16.60 -2.98
CA SER A 132 -6.51 16.08 -3.97
C SER A 132 -7.92 16.59 -3.71
N VAL A 133 -8.35 16.63 -2.44
CA VAL A 133 -9.64 17.21 -2.02
C VAL A 133 -9.69 18.72 -2.34
N ASP A 134 -8.62 19.47 -2.06
CA ASP A 134 -8.51 20.88 -2.38
C ASP A 134 -8.65 21.14 -3.89
N ASN A 135 -8.01 20.32 -4.74
CA ASN A 135 -8.19 20.39 -6.19
C ASN A 135 -9.66 20.16 -6.59
N ALA A 136 -10.29 19.13 -6.02
CA ALA A 136 -11.65 18.75 -6.40
C ALA A 136 -12.71 19.77 -5.93
N ILE A 137 -12.61 20.23 -4.69
CA ILE A 137 -13.64 21.05 -4.03
C ILE A 137 -13.33 22.54 -4.15
N ASN A 138 -12.11 22.93 -3.80
CA ASN A 138 -11.71 24.35 -3.69
C ASN A 138 -11.11 24.90 -5.01
N LYS A 139 -11.03 24.06 -6.04
CA LYS A 139 -10.50 24.41 -7.37
C LYS A 139 -9.05 24.92 -7.36
N TYR A 140 -8.25 24.46 -6.39
CA TYR A 140 -6.79 24.58 -6.47
C TYR A 140 -6.27 23.76 -7.64
N ASP A 141 -5.08 24.09 -8.12
CA ASP A 141 -4.46 23.44 -9.30
C ASP A 141 -3.10 22.85 -8.92
N TYR A 142 -3.07 22.02 -7.88
CA TYR A 142 -1.87 21.24 -7.55
C TYR A 142 -1.57 20.24 -8.65
N LYS A 143 -0.32 20.21 -9.13
CA LYS A 143 0.14 19.34 -10.23
C LYS A 143 0.98 18.14 -9.75
N ASN A 144 1.24 18.06 -8.46
CA ASN A 144 2.06 17.01 -7.85
C ASN A 144 1.58 16.69 -6.43
N ARG A 145 2.05 15.56 -5.91
CA ARG A 145 1.75 15.13 -4.55
C ARG A 145 0.25 14.98 -4.33
N LEU A 146 -0.34 14.13 -5.16
CA LEU A 146 -1.79 13.87 -5.20
C LEU A 146 -2.04 12.38 -5.06
N ILE A 147 -3.20 12.04 -4.53
CA ILE A 147 -3.74 10.69 -4.58
C ILE A 147 -5.09 10.76 -5.27
N TYR A 148 -5.22 10.02 -6.35
CA TYR A 148 -6.48 9.81 -7.04
C TYR A 148 -7.02 8.41 -6.74
N ILE A 149 -8.32 8.28 -6.78
CA ILE A 149 -9.03 7.01 -6.67
C ILE A 149 -9.88 6.92 -7.92
N ASN A 150 -9.82 5.77 -8.59
CA ASN A 150 -10.68 5.53 -9.75
C ASN A 150 -12.15 5.60 -9.32
N ASP A 151 -12.96 6.36 -10.05
CA ASP A 151 -14.39 6.59 -9.75
C ASP A 151 -15.19 5.30 -9.68
N ASP A 152 -14.84 4.30 -10.49
CA ASP A 152 -15.53 3.01 -10.47
C ASP A 152 -15.23 2.22 -9.19
N LEU A 153 -14.03 2.34 -8.63
CA LEU A 153 -13.70 1.76 -7.33
C LEU A 153 -14.52 2.40 -6.21
N LEU A 154 -14.66 3.72 -6.22
CA LEU A 154 -15.49 4.41 -5.23
C LEU A 154 -16.94 3.98 -5.32
N LYS A 155 -17.51 3.87 -6.53
CA LYS A 155 -18.87 3.39 -6.75
C LYS A 155 -19.03 1.92 -6.34
N ALA A 156 -18.08 1.06 -6.68
CA ALA A 156 -18.09 -0.36 -6.34
C ALA A 156 -17.99 -0.55 -4.82
N SER A 157 -17.13 0.18 -4.15
CA SER A 157 -16.98 0.18 -2.69
C SER A 157 -18.29 0.56 -1.97
N ILE A 158 -19.05 1.52 -2.52
CA ILE A 158 -20.35 1.93 -1.99
C ILE A 158 -21.43 0.86 -2.26
N ASN A 159 -21.37 0.18 -3.42
CA ASN A 159 -22.43 -0.72 -3.89
C ASN A 159 -22.21 -2.20 -3.51
N SER A 160 -21.00 -2.60 -3.07
CA SER A 160 -20.64 -4.01 -2.85
C SER A 160 -21.28 -4.68 -1.64
N GLY A 161 -22.14 -3.98 -0.88
CA GLY A 161 -22.74 -4.53 0.35
C GLY A 161 -21.73 -4.78 1.47
N ILE A 162 -20.48 -4.41 1.27
CA ILE A 162 -19.47 -4.30 2.32
C ILE A 162 -20.00 -3.25 3.31
N SER A 163 -19.86 -3.51 4.60
CA SER A 163 -20.37 -2.59 5.62
C SER A 163 -19.81 -1.18 5.34
N SER A 164 -20.61 -0.15 5.57
CA SER A 164 -20.19 1.24 5.33
C SER A 164 -18.91 1.63 6.10
N ALA A 165 -18.48 0.82 7.06
CA ALA A 165 -17.23 0.98 7.81
C ALA A 165 -16.00 0.47 7.05
N GLU A 166 -16.19 -0.39 6.06
CA GLU A 166 -15.12 -1.05 5.29
C GLU A 166 -14.94 -0.44 3.89
N SER A 167 -15.63 0.66 3.57
CA SER A 167 -15.43 1.34 2.30
C SER A 167 -14.03 1.94 2.19
N LEU A 168 -13.48 1.94 0.96
CA LEU A 168 -12.12 2.41 0.67
C LEU A 168 -11.83 3.79 1.27
N GLU A 169 -12.70 4.78 1.05
CA GLU A 169 -12.51 6.13 1.55
C GLU A 169 -12.50 6.19 3.08
N LYS A 170 -13.28 5.34 3.75
CA LYS A 170 -13.30 5.25 5.22
C LYS A 170 -12.07 4.57 5.77
N GLN A 171 -11.57 3.55 5.11
CA GLN A 171 -10.33 2.89 5.49
C GLN A 171 -9.13 3.82 5.28
N LEU A 172 -9.06 4.57 4.18
CA LEU A 172 -7.99 5.55 3.92
C LEU A 172 -7.96 6.71 4.94
N THR A 173 -9.11 7.02 5.55
CA THR A 173 -9.25 8.06 6.58
C THR A 173 -9.49 7.48 7.98
N SER A 174 -9.10 6.23 8.20
CA SER A 174 -9.37 5.48 9.43
C SER A 174 -8.59 5.96 10.64
N GLU A 175 -7.49 6.66 10.44
CA GLU A 175 -6.60 7.09 11.50
C GLU A 175 -6.32 8.60 11.42
N HIS A 176 -6.00 9.17 12.56
CA HIS A 176 -5.56 10.56 12.67
C HIS A 176 -4.39 10.68 13.66
N PHE A 177 -3.61 11.74 13.51
CA PHE A 177 -2.45 11.99 14.34
C PHE A 177 -2.80 12.84 15.54
N ILE A 178 -2.39 12.42 16.73
CA ILE A 178 -2.55 13.17 17.96
C ILE A 178 -1.23 13.31 18.70
N ASN A 179 -1.09 14.38 19.46
CA ASN A 179 -0.03 14.53 20.46
C ASN A 179 -0.62 14.18 21.84
N PRO A 180 -0.35 12.98 22.38
CA PRO A 180 -0.89 12.57 23.66
C PRO A 180 -0.51 13.56 24.78
N VAL A 181 -1.44 13.83 25.68
CA VAL A 181 -1.21 14.65 26.87
C VAL A 181 -1.04 13.71 28.06
N ASP A 182 0.04 13.87 28.80
CA ASP A 182 0.30 13.08 30.01
C ASP A 182 -0.66 13.49 31.16
N LYS A 183 -0.67 12.70 32.23
CA LYS A 183 -1.48 12.97 33.44
C LYS A 183 -1.19 14.31 34.13
N ASN A 184 -0.10 14.99 33.76
CA ASN A 184 0.30 16.29 34.30
C ASN A 184 -0.01 17.43 33.31
N GLY A 185 -0.76 17.14 32.22
CA GLY A 185 -1.11 18.14 31.22
C GLY A 185 0.00 18.48 30.23
N ARG A 186 1.11 17.70 30.19
CA ARG A 186 2.22 17.96 29.26
C ARG A 186 1.95 17.23 27.95
N VAL A 187 2.04 18.00 26.86
CA VAL A 187 1.92 17.43 25.49
C VAL A 187 3.17 16.62 25.16
N SER A 188 3.00 15.39 24.76
CA SER A 188 4.10 14.57 24.28
C SER A 188 4.67 15.17 22.99
N PRO A 189 6.01 15.33 22.89
CA PRO A 189 6.63 15.73 21.62
C PRO A 189 6.53 14.62 20.55
N ASN A 190 6.26 13.40 20.98
CA ASN A 190 6.09 12.24 20.10
C ASN A 190 4.59 11.97 19.94
N GLY A 191 4.01 12.50 18.87
CA GLY A 191 2.64 12.15 18.52
C GLY A 191 2.51 10.69 18.05
N VAL A 192 1.29 10.21 18.04
CA VAL A 192 0.93 8.84 17.60
C VAL A 192 -0.26 8.88 16.65
N TRP A 193 -0.30 7.92 15.75
CA TRP A 193 -1.48 7.67 14.93
C TRP A 193 -2.47 6.82 15.74
N VAL A 194 -3.71 7.25 15.77
CA VAL A 194 -4.79 6.53 16.48
C VAL A 194 -5.99 6.35 15.57
N PRO A 195 -6.73 5.25 15.73
CA PRO A 195 -7.98 5.05 14.99
C PRO A 195 -8.97 6.20 15.26
N THR A 196 -9.70 6.59 14.23
CA THR A 196 -10.76 7.62 14.36
C THR A 196 -11.85 7.18 15.32
N TYR A 197 -12.11 5.87 15.39
CA TYR A 197 -12.93 5.21 16.42
C TYR A 197 -12.49 3.75 16.58
N GLU A 198 -12.75 3.18 17.75
CA GLU A 198 -12.35 1.82 18.09
C GLU A 198 -12.92 0.79 17.11
N GLY A 199 -12.07 -0.15 16.68
CA GLY A 199 -12.45 -1.23 15.77
C GLY A 199 -12.62 -0.83 14.31
N ARG A 200 -12.27 0.40 13.93
CA ARG A 200 -12.32 0.82 12.52
C ARG A 200 -11.25 0.09 11.70
N PRO A 201 -11.63 -0.59 10.60
CA PRO A 201 -10.66 -1.20 9.69
C PRO A 201 -9.76 -0.15 9.03
N ASN A 202 -8.48 -0.49 8.86
CA ASN A 202 -7.46 0.37 8.21
C ASN A 202 -6.65 -0.38 7.15
N HIS A 203 -7.11 -1.54 6.71
CA HIS A 203 -6.34 -2.44 5.85
C HIS A 203 -5.86 -1.77 4.56
N GLU A 204 -6.72 -0.99 3.91
CA GLU A 204 -6.37 -0.27 2.67
C GLU A 204 -5.38 0.87 2.93
N LEU A 205 -5.49 1.54 4.09
CA LEU A 205 -4.49 2.53 4.50
C LEU A 205 -3.13 1.86 4.70
N ASP A 206 -3.07 0.71 5.35
CA ASP A 206 -1.82 -0.03 5.57
C ASP A 206 -1.22 -0.51 4.24
N CYS A 207 -2.04 -0.99 3.29
CA CYS A 207 -1.60 -1.32 1.94
C CYS A 207 -1.00 -0.10 1.21
N LEU A 208 -1.66 1.06 1.29
CA LEU A 208 -1.17 2.29 0.67
C LEU A 208 0.12 2.79 1.33
N VAL A 209 0.25 2.66 2.66
CA VAL A 209 1.47 2.97 3.42
C VAL A 209 2.65 2.13 2.92
N MET A 210 2.45 0.83 2.71
CA MET A 210 3.48 -0.04 2.16
C MET A 210 3.88 0.37 0.73
N ALA A 211 2.90 0.63 -0.13
CA ALA A 211 3.12 1.05 -1.51
C ALA A 211 3.91 2.36 -1.59
N PHE A 212 3.58 3.36 -0.77
CA PHE A 212 4.32 4.63 -0.69
C PHE A 212 5.78 4.44 -0.26
N ASN A 213 6.04 3.61 0.73
CA ASN A 213 7.40 3.33 1.17
C ASN A 213 8.22 2.64 0.08
N ILE A 214 7.62 1.69 -0.66
CA ILE A 214 8.26 1.02 -1.78
C ILE A 214 8.55 2.01 -2.92
N ALA A 215 7.57 2.81 -3.32
CA ALA A 215 7.73 3.82 -4.38
C ALA A 215 8.86 4.81 -4.05
N THR A 216 8.93 5.26 -2.79
CA THR A 216 10.00 6.15 -2.31
C THR A 216 11.36 5.45 -2.33
N MET A 217 11.44 4.20 -1.89
CA MET A 217 12.67 3.40 -1.96
C MET A 217 13.13 3.21 -3.40
N LYS A 218 12.21 2.94 -4.32
CA LYS A 218 12.46 2.82 -5.77
C LYS A 218 12.77 4.16 -6.44
N LYS A 219 12.66 5.28 -5.71
CA LYS A 219 12.94 6.64 -6.20
C LYS A 219 12.08 7.03 -7.42
N VAL A 220 10.83 6.60 -7.44
CA VAL A 220 9.90 6.90 -8.55
C VAL A 220 9.81 8.39 -8.83
N HIS A 221 9.84 9.23 -7.80
CA HIS A 221 9.82 10.70 -7.90
C HIS A 221 11.04 11.29 -8.64
N LEU A 222 12.10 10.51 -8.87
CA LEU A 222 13.29 10.91 -9.64
C LEU A 222 13.26 10.40 -11.08
N ALA A 223 12.27 9.57 -11.45
CA ALA A 223 12.11 9.10 -12.83
C ALA A 223 11.67 10.23 -13.75
N LYS A 224 11.95 10.12 -15.05
CA LYS A 224 11.50 11.12 -16.02
C LYS A 224 10.02 10.94 -16.34
N SER A 225 9.31 12.04 -16.60
CA SER A 225 7.86 12.04 -16.85
C SER A 225 7.41 11.28 -18.10
N GLU A 226 8.34 10.97 -19.00
CA GLU A 226 8.07 10.23 -20.23
C GLU A 226 7.75 8.75 -20.01
N ASP A 227 8.05 8.23 -18.80
CA ASP A 227 7.87 6.82 -18.41
C ASP A 227 6.50 6.55 -17.76
N VAL A 228 5.56 7.49 -17.80
CA VAL A 228 4.27 7.36 -17.09
C VAL A 228 3.27 6.54 -17.90
N ALA A 229 2.90 5.38 -17.39
CA ALA A 229 1.85 4.53 -17.94
C ALA A 229 0.43 5.11 -17.71
N ASP A 230 -0.50 4.80 -18.59
CA ASP A 230 -1.92 5.13 -18.41
C ASP A 230 -2.62 4.03 -17.58
N TYR A 231 -3.19 4.46 -16.47
CA TYR A 231 -3.69 3.57 -15.44
C TYR A 231 -5.17 3.18 -15.58
N ASP A 232 -5.94 3.86 -16.41
CA ASP A 232 -7.36 3.55 -16.60
C ASP A 232 -7.55 2.16 -17.24
N LYS A 233 -6.69 1.82 -18.21
CA LYS A 233 -6.71 0.51 -18.85
C LYS A 233 -6.22 -0.63 -17.96
N ILE A 234 -5.26 -0.34 -17.08
CA ILE A 234 -4.76 -1.33 -16.09
C ILE A 234 -5.88 -1.75 -15.14
N SER A 235 -6.75 -0.81 -14.74
CA SER A 235 -7.92 -1.11 -13.89
C SER A 235 -8.90 -2.10 -14.55
N GLU A 236 -9.11 -1.97 -15.86
CA GLU A 236 -9.97 -2.88 -16.64
C GLU A 236 -9.37 -4.28 -16.76
N ASP A 237 -8.06 -4.39 -17.01
CA ASP A 237 -7.34 -5.65 -17.09
C ASP A 237 -7.33 -6.41 -15.76
N ILE A 238 -7.17 -5.71 -14.64
CA ILE A 238 -7.27 -6.31 -13.30
C ILE A 238 -8.65 -6.88 -13.06
N LYS A 239 -9.72 -6.16 -13.41
CA LYS A 239 -11.10 -6.61 -13.25
C LYS A 239 -11.36 -7.91 -14.03
N ASN A 240 -10.85 -8.00 -15.26
CA ASN A 240 -11.01 -9.19 -16.11
C ASN A 240 -10.29 -10.43 -15.55
N ILE A 241 -9.20 -10.25 -14.77
CA ILE A 241 -8.49 -11.37 -14.13
C ILE A 241 -9.32 -11.98 -12.98
N TYR A 242 -10.18 -11.19 -12.33
CA TYR A 242 -11.00 -11.67 -11.21
C TYR A 242 -12.36 -12.23 -11.64
N GLU A 243 -12.85 -11.86 -12.82
CA GLU A 243 -14.13 -12.34 -13.36
C GLU A 243 -13.97 -13.61 -14.20
N ALA A 244 -12.75 -14.04 -14.48
CA ALA A 244 -12.40 -15.26 -15.24
C ALA A 244 -12.05 -16.43 -14.30
#